data_4e0ad825bfc3c73b4e79da0c73ffa5a4
#
_entry.id   4e0ad825bfc3c73b4e79da0c73ffa5a4
#
_cell.length_a   1.000
_cell.length_b   1.000
_cell.length_c   1.000
_cell.angle_alpha   90.00
_cell.angle_beta   90.00
_cell.angle_gamma   90.00
#
_symmetry.space_group_name_H-M   'P 1'
#
loop_
_entity.id
_entity.type
_entity.pdbx_description
1 polymer ?
#
loop_
_entity_poly.entity_id
_entity_poly.type
_entity_poly.pdbx_seq_one_letter_code
_entity_poly.pdbx_strand_id
1 'polypeptide(L)'
;MIDQLLVHLDARVDAFAICEVADRWRLGLGPMKMPMFHYVLEGEGQIDGVTTPLAPGALVIIPAAQRHELQAPGYNPRHQEAMSEFRVLPEGLLRITAGDTPVLRTACATIAGRYLHQADLFSGLTEPMVFRFPDTARVPAIFEELVDELRTPRFGTRALASALLKQAFVLLIRAQLQDGGADFSWILSLRDPRIARAVGAMIDAGDERLSTDALADLAGMSRAAFQRRFQDVMGVTVADFDVRLRLHRAALLLVETDLPVGAIASAIGYSSRSHFSRAFRKALGVDPSRFRRDQASGEILSSVKDFISALLHPPKAKSAPE
;
A
#
# COMPACT_ATOMS: atom_id res chain seq x y z
N MET A 1 -4.36 -2.05 -21.39
CA MET A 1 -5.22 -2.65 -20.35
C MET A 1 -4.55 -2.64 -18.97
N ILE A 2 -3.40 -3.29 -18.75
CA ILE A 2 -2.63 -3.15 -17.48
C ILE A 2 -2.32 -1.68 -17.22
N ASP A 3 -1.96 -0.92 -18.24
CA ASP A 3 -1.67 0.51 -18.12
C ASP A 3 -2.87 1.31 -17.57
N GLN A 4 -4.09 1.01 -18.01
CA GLN A 4 -5.30 1.64 -17.47
C GLN A 4 -5.51 1.32 -15.99
N LEU A 5 -5.23 0.09 -15.56
CA LEU A 5 -5.29 -0.29 -14.16
C LEU A 5 -4.24 0.46 -13.33
N LEU A 6 -3.02 0.61 -13.84
CA LEU A 6 -1.93 1.29 -13.17
C LEU A 6 -2.12 2.83 -13.10
N VAL A 7 -2.90 3.41 -14.03
CA VAL A 7 -3.29 4.83 -13.95
C VAL A 7 -4.04 5.13 -12.65
N HIS A 8 -4.91 4.22 -12.20
CA HIS A 8 -5.71 4.38 -10.98
C HIS A 8 -5.04 3.87 -9.70
N LEU A 9 -3.75 3.55 -9.77
CA LEU A 9 -2.96 3.20 -8.60
C LEU A 9 -2.70 4.45 -7.76
N ASP A 10 -3.17 4.45 -6.52
CA ASP A 10 -2.84 5.43 -5.49
C ASP A 10 -1.78 4.84 -4.55
N ALA A 11 -0.62 5.47 -4.50
CA ALA A 11 0.48 5.07 -3.64
C ALA A 11 0.86 6.23 -2.72
N ARG A 12 0.85 5.99 -1.40
CA ARG A 12 1.16 7.00 -0.39
C ARG A 12 2.08 6.44 0.68
N VAL A 13 3.02 7.27 1.12
CA VAL A 13 3.76 7.03 2.36
C VAL A 13 2.91 7.58 3.52
N ASP A 14 2.57 6.73 4.47
CA ASP A 14 1.85 7.16 5.66
C ASP A 14 2.80 7.44 6.83
N ALA A 15 3.90 6.71 6.92
CA ALA A 15 4.95 6.98 7.90
C ALA A 15 6.32 6.65 7.29
N PHE A 16 7.32 7.44 7.67
CA PHE A 16 8.68 7.27 7.19
C PHE A 16 9.69 7.43 8.33
N ALA A 17 10.64 6.51 8.38
CA ALA A 17 11.72 6.51 9.36
C ALA A 17 13.03 6.03 8.74
N ILE A 18 14.15 6.45 9.31
CA ILE A 18 15.44 5.80 9.10
C ILE A 18 15.69 4.88 10.29
N CYS A 19 15.86 3.59 10.00
CA CYS A 19 16.20 2.58 10.97
C CYS A 19 17.71 2.32 10.90
N GLU A 20 18.39 2.40 12.05
CA GLU A 20 19.84 2.26 12.18
C GLU A 20 20.15 1.15 13.20
N VAL A 21 20.90 0.14 12.77
CA VAL A 21 21.23 -1.03 13.60
C VAL A 21 22.73 -1.19 13.67
N ALA A 22 23.27 -1.19 14.89
CA ALA A 22 24.69 -1.39 15.16
C ALA A 22 25.07 -2.87 15.07
N ASP A 23 26.39 -3.14 14.93
CA ASP A 23 26.92 -4.50 14.94
C ASP A 23 26.45 -5.28 16.16
N ARG A 24 26.00 -6.54 15.94
CA ARG A 24 25.44 -7.41 16.97
C ARG A 24 24.18 -6.86 17.69
N TRP A 25 23.37 -6.06 16.99
CA TRP A 25 22.08 -5.61 17.48
C TRP A 25 20.93 -6.08 16.56
N ARG A 26 19.76 -6.19 17.18
CA ARG A 26 18.48 -6.38 16.51
C ARG A 26 17.54 -5.27 16.88
N LEU A 27 16.84 -4.73 15.90
CA LEU A 27 15.79 -3.75 16.09
C LEU A 27 14.44 -4.41 15.86
N GLY A 28 13.67 -4.60 16.93
CA GLY A 28 12.32 -5.15 16.89
C GLY A 28 11.31 -4.11 16.44
N LEU A 29 10.56 -4.42 15.40
CA LEU A 29 9.51 -3.58 14.84
C LEU A 29 8.15 -4.26 15.07
N GLY A 30 7.27 -3.59 15.78
CA GLY A 30 5.93 -4.08 16.10
C GLY A 30 5.04 -4.23 14.87
N PRO A 31 3.91 -4.96 15.02
CA PRO A 31 2.97 -5.15 13.93
C PRO A 31 2.28 -3.82 13.55
N MET A 32 2.32 -3.48 12.27
CA MET A 32 1.68 -2.29 11.72
C MET A 32 0.36 -2.66 11.03
N LYS A 33 -0.60 -1.73 10.99
CA LYS A 33 -1.89 -1.94 10.29
C LYS A 33 -1.75 -2.03 8.78
N MET A 34 -0.63 -1.54 8.25
CA MET A 34 -0.29 -1.53 6.82
C MET A 34 1.02 -2.25 6.59
N PRO A 35 1.28 -2.72 5.37
CA PRO A 35 2.57 -3.28 5.01
C PRO A 35 3.71 -2.31 5.30
N MET A 36 4.82 -2.84 5.78
CA MET A 36 6.03 -2.07 6.03
C MET A 36 7.08 -2.38 4.97
N PHE A 37 7.70 -1.32 4.48
CA PHE A 37 8.75 -1.36 3.48
C PHE A 37 10.08 -1.02 4.13
N HIS A 38 11.10 -1.79 3.79
CA HIS A 38 12.48 -1.55 4.18
C HIS A 38 13.33 -1.50 2.92
N TYR A 39 13.85 -0.32 2.61
CA TYR A 39 14.83 -0.15 1.55
C TYR A 39 16.22 -0.02 2.18
N VAL A 40 17.13 -0.91 1.82
CA VAL A 40 18.50 -0.94 2.39
C VAL A 40 19.34 0.15 1.74
N LEU A 41 19.72 1.15 2.56
CA LEU A 41 20.57 2.27 2.15
C LEU A 41 22.05 1.90 2.21
N GLU A 42 22.46 1.30 3.33
CA GLU A 42 23.86 1.00 3.63
C GLU A 42 23.97 -0.27 4.48
N GLY A 43 25.05 -1.01 4.30
CA GLY A 43 25.40 -2.17 5.10
C GLY A 43 24.68 -3.46 4.70
N GLU A 44 24.92 -4.50 5.47
CA GLU A 44 24.34 -5.82 5.30
C GLU A 44 23.59 -6.24 6.55
N GLY A 45 22.61 -7.15 6.41
CA GLY A 45 21.84 -7.63 7.54
C GLY A 45 20.84 -8.72 7.17
N GLN A 46 19.90 -8.95 8.08
CA GLN A 46 18.84 -9.93 7.93
C GLN A 46 17.51 -9.38 8.47
N ILE A 47 16.42 -9.93 8.02
CA ILE A 47 15.07 -9.73 8.57
C ILE A 47 14.48 -11.10 8.92
N ASP A 48 13.79 -11.19 10.05
CA ASP A 48 13.07 -12.41 10.43
C ASP A 48 12.08 -12.86 9.35
N GLY A 49 12.05 -14.15 9.08
CA GLY A 49 11.19 -14.74 8.04
C GLY A 49 11.72 -14.54 6.61
N VAL A 50 12.88 -13.86 6.46
CA VAL A 50 13.54 -13.67 5.18
C VAL A 50 14.85 -14.45 5.14
N THR A 51 14.95 -15.43 4.25
CA THR A 51 16.16 -16.27 4.08
C THR A 51 17.28 -15.56 3.34
N THR A 52 16.94 -14.52 2.60
CA THR A 52 17.85 -13.77 1.76
C THR A 52 18.54 -12.67 2.55
N PRO A 53 19.87 -12.62 2.64
CA PRO A 53 20.57 -11.53 3.30
C PRO A 53 20.23 -10.17 2.68
N LEU A 54 20.11 -9.14 3.51
CA LEU A 54 19.93 -7.77 3.06
C LEU A 54 21.25 -7.19 2.55
N ALA A 55 21.20 -6.45 1.47
CA ALA A 55 22.31 -5.70 0.91
C ALA A 55 21.81 -4.36 0.38
N PRO A 56 22.68 -3.36 0.19
CA PRO A 56 22.27 -2.05 -0.35
C PRO A 56 21.47 -2.18 -1.64
N GLY A 57 20.41 -1.40 -1.77
CA GLY A 57 19.48 -1.46 -2.88
C GLY A 57 18.39 -2.54 -2.78
N ALA A 58 18.45 -3.44 -1.79
CA ALA A 58 17.37 -4.41 -1.59
C ALA A 58 16.13 -3.72 -0.99
N LEU A 59 14.94 -4.10 -1.50
CA LEU A 59 13.66 -3.69 -0.96
C LEU A 59 12.97 -4.90 -0.35
N VAL A 60 12.54 -4.78 0.90
CA VAL A 60 11.75 -5.81 1.60
C VAL A 60 10.37 -5.25 1.90
N ILE A 61 9.34 -6.03 1.63
CA ILE A 61 7.96 -5.72 1.98
C ILE A 61 7.49 -6.73 3.02
N ILE A 62 7.14 -6.23 4.21
CA ILE A 62 6.60 -7.02 5.30
C ILE A 62 5.07 -6.91 5.30
N PRO A 63 4.32 -8.03 5.40
CA PRO A 63 2.87 -8.02 5.51
C PRO A 63 2.35 -7.14 6.65
N ALA A 64 1.13 -6.62 6.49
CA ALA A 64 0.41 -5.96 7.57
C ALA A 64 0.24 -6.92 8.77
N ALA A 65 0.22 -6.37 9.98
CA ALA A 65 0.07 -7.07 11.25
C ALA A 65 1.20 -8.09 11.59
N GLN A 66 2.29 -8.11 10.83
CA GLN A 66 3.44 -8.96 11.11
C GLN A 66 4.52 -8.20 11.89
N ARG A 67 4.91 -8.75 13.06
CA ARG A 67 6.11 -8.33 13.80
C ARG A 67 7.34 -8.86 13.08
N HIS A 68 8.42 -8.11 13.06
CA HIS A 68 9.70 -8.52 12.49
C HIS A 68 10.87 -7.80 13.15
N GLU A 69 12.08 -8.30 12.91
CA GLU A 69 13.31 -7.73 13.44
C GLU A 69 14.31 -7.46 12.30
N LEU A 70 14.88 -6.25 12.30
CA LEU A 70 16.07 -5.92 11.51
C LEU A 70 17.30 -6.32 12.31
N GLN A 71 18.13 -7.18 11.79
CA GLN A 71 19.34 -7.66 12.44
C GLN A 71 20.57 -7.26 11.63
N ALA A 72 21.52 -6.56 12.28
CA ALA A 72 22.87 -6.35 11.76
C ALA A 72 23.72 -7.63 11.89
N PRO A 73 24.80 -7.76 11.13
CA PRO A 73 25.73 -8.89 11.25
C PRO A 73 26.23 -9.07 12.69
N GLY A 74 26.75 -10.25 13.00
CA GLY A 74 27.36 -10.55 14.29
C GLY A 74 26.70 -11.72 15.02
N TYR A 75 27.47 -12.34 15.91
CA TYR A 75 27.02 -13.49 16.67
C TYR A 75 26.40 -13.04 18.00
N ASN A 76 25.32 -13.69 18.39
CA ASN A 76 24.60 -13.45 19.65
C ASN A 76 24.12 -12.00 19.82
N PRO A 77 23.21 -11.51 18.97
CA PRO A 77 22.82 -10.10 18.93
C PRO A 77 22.03 -9.66 20.17
N ARG A 78 22.25 -8.41 20.61
CA ARG A 78 21.43 -7.72 21.61
C ARG A 78 20.12 -7.26 20.95
N HIS A 79 19.04 -7.29 21.71
CA HIS A 79 17.72 -6.89 21.23
C HIS A 79 17.33 -5.49 21.73
N GLN A 80 16.78 -4.67 20.84
CA GLN A 80 16.22 -3.35 21.11
C GLN A 80 14.84 -3.25 20.46
N GLU A 81 13.83 -2.87 21.22
CA GLU A 81 12.52 -2.53 20.64
C GLU A 81 12.55 -1.13 20.06
N ALA A 82 12.01 -0.94 18.87
CA ALA A 82 11.94 0.36 18.17
C ALA A 82 11.25 1.45 19.02
N MET A 83 10.37 1.02 19.92
CA MET A 83 9.64 1.89 20.83
C MET A 83 10.47 2.49 21.95
N SER A 84 11.61 1.89 22.29
CA SER A 84 12.41 2.36 23.42
C SER A 84 13.39 3.48 23.06
N GLU A 85 13.78 3.57 21.79
CA GLU A 85 14.70 4.62 21.33
C GLU A 85 14.34 5.11 19.92
N PHE A 86 13.46 6.07 19.84
CA PHE A 86 13.26 6.84 18.62
C PHE A 86 13.49 8.33 18.86
N ARG A 87 13.98 9.02 17.85
CA ARG A 87 14.11 10.47 17.85
C ARG A 87 13.36 11.06 16.68
N VAL A 88 12.57 12.10 16.95
CA VAL A 88 12.02 12.93 15.87
C VAL A 88 13.07 14.00 15.57
N LEU A 89 13.60 13.97 14.37
CA LEU A 89 14.52 14.98 13.89
C LEU A 89 13.79 16.31 13.64
N PRO A 90 14.52 17.46 13.61
CA PRO A 90 13.91 18.77 13.39
C PRO A 90 13.03 18.83 12.13
N GLU A 91 13.35 18.04 11.12
CA GLU A 91 12.65 17.96 9.85
C GLU A 91 11.38 17.10 9.92
N GLY A 92 11.03 16.54 11.09
CA GLY A 92 9.89 15.64 11.28
C GLY A 92 10.17 14.18 10.90
N LEU A 93 11.39 13.86 10.50
CA LEU A 93 11.83 12.51 10.19
C LEU A 93 12.02 11.69 11.47
N LEU A 94 11.51 10.46 11.49
CA LEU A 94 11.79 9.51 12.57
C LEU A 94 13.16 8.84 12.35
N ARG A 95 13.98 8.83 13.40
CA ARG A 95 15.16 7.99 13.48
C ARG A 95 14.96 6.97 14.59
N ILE A 96 15.13 5.71 14.26
CA ILE A 96 14.98 4.58 15.18
C ILE A 96 16.31 3.84 15.21
N THR A 97 16.92 3.73 16.40
CA THR A 97 18.27 3.18 16.55
C THR A 97 18.29 1.96 17.46
N ALA A 98 19.17 1.02 17.15
CA ALA A 98 19.57 -0.06 18.03
C ALA A 98 21.10 -0.07 18.13
N GLY A 99 21.62 0.37 19.27
CA GLY A 99 23.06 0.58 19.51
C GLY A 99 23.60 1.89 18.93
N ASP A 100 24.88 2.21 19.21
CA ASP A 100 25.45 3.55 19.00
C ASP A 100 26.10 3.75 17.62
N THR A 101 26.68 2.68 17.05
CA THR A 101 27.42 2.77 15.77
C THR A 101 26.74 1.91 14.72
N PRO A 102 25.88 2.49 13.89
CA PRO A 102 25.13 1.72 12.92
C PRO A 102 26.03 1.15 11.81
N VAL A 103 25.80 -0.12 11.49
CA VAL A 103 26.43 -0.84 10.36
C VAL A 103 25.37 -1.27 9.32
N LEU A 104 24.08 -1.21 9.68
CA LEU A 104 22.96 -1.40 8.78
C LEU A 104 22.05 -0.17 8.88
N ARG A 105 21.72 0.42 7.73
CA ARG A 105 20.79 1.55 7.63
C ARG A 105 19.72 1.24 6.60
N THR A 106 18.46 1.39 6.99
CA THR A 106 17.32 1.17 6.11
C THR A 106 16.36 2.36 6.16
N ALA A 107 15.81 2.72 5.01
CA ALA A 107 14.64 3.58 4.95
C ALA A 107 13.40 2.71 5.18
N CYS A 108 12.66 2.99 6.23
CA CYS A 108 11.49 2.24 6.66
C CYS A 108 10.25 3.09 6.45
N ALA A 109 9.24 2.52 5.81
CA ALA A 109 7.98 3.22 5.57
C ALA A 109 6.79 2.29 5.69
N THR A 110 5.67 2.80 6.20
CA THR A 110 4.37 2.19 5.94
C THR A 110 3.80 2.82 4.67
N ILE A 111 3.43 1.98 3.72
CA ILE A 111 2.99 2.42 2.41
C ILE A 111 1.60 1.89 2.14
N ALA A 112 0.66 2.80 1.88
CA ALA A 112 -0.63 2.44 1.31
C ALA A 112 -0.47 2.36 -0.21
N GLY A 113 -0.61 1.16 -0.75
CA GLY A 113 -0.80 0.94 -2.18
C GLY A 113 -2.26 0.57 -2.41
N ARG A 114 -3.07 1.49 -2.89
CA ARG A 114 -4.50 1.24 -3.11
C ARG A 114 -4.84 1.32 -4.58
N TYR A 115 -5.51 0.30 -5.05
CA TYR A 115 -6.17 0.32 -6.32
C TYR A 115 -7.62 0.80 -6.10
N LEU A 116 -8.03 1.87 -6.79
CA LEU A 116 -9.35 2.47 -6.65
C LEU A 116 -9.71 2.85 -5.19
N HIS A 117 -8.74 3.33 -4.40
CA HIS A 117 -8.86 3.70 -2.97
C HIS A 117 -9.39 2.59 -2.02
N GLN A 118 -9.67 1.39 -2.52
CA GLN A 118 -10.34 0.34 -1.74
C GLN A 118 -9.64 -1.01 -1.75
N ALA A 119 -9.05 -1.42 -2.87
CA ALA A 119 -8.30 -2.66 -2.93
C ALA A 119 -6.86 -2.37 -2.52
N ASP A 120 -6.48 -2.86 -1.35
CA ASP A 120 -5.08 -2.84 -0.92
C ASP A 120 -4.29 -3.82 -1.80
N LEU A 121 -3.24 -3.30 -2.44
CA LEU A 121 -2.32 -4.06 -3.28
C LEU A 121 -1.67 -5.24 -2.55
N PHE A 122 -1.56 -5.13 -1.24
CA PHE A 122 -0.85 -6.04 -0.39
C PHE A 122 -1.79 -6.91 0.47
N SER A 123 -3.11 -6.83 0.25
CA SER A 123 -4.10 -7.58 1.05
C SER A 123 -3.94 -9.10 0.98
N GLY A 124 -3.30 -9.61 -0.08
CA GLY A 124 -2.98 -11.03 -0.22
C GLY A 124 -1.56 -11.41 0.22
N LEU A 125 -0.76 -10.45 0.69
CA LEU A 125 0.59 -10.71 1.14
C LEU A 125 0.55 -11.36 2.52
N THR A 126 1.02 -12.60 2.62
CA THR A 126 1.06 -13.38 3.87
C THR A 126 2.47 -13.62 4.39
N GLU A 127 3.47 -13.49 3.51
CA GLU A 127 4.89 -13.68 3.82
C GLU A 127 5.72 -12.49 3.33
N PRO A 128 6.88 -12.21 3.96
CA PRO A 128 7.77 -11.16 3.51
C PRO A 128 8.24 -11.36 2.07
N MET A 129 8.29 -10.29 1.30
CA MET A 129 8.82 -10.29 -0.06
C MET A 129 10.13 -9.53 -0.14
N VAL A 130 11.10 -10.07 -0.88
CA VAL A 130 12.39 -9.42 -1.13
C VAL A 130 12.57 -9.16 -2.61
N PHE A 131 12.87 -7.93 -2.93
CA PHE A 131 13.23 -7.51 -4.28
C PHE A 131 14.71 -7.12 -4.32
N ARG A 132 15.41 -7.69 -5.27
CA ARG A 132 16.77 -7.28 -5.65
C ARG A 132 16.74 -6.76 -7.06
N PHE A 133 17.37 -5.63 -7.28
CA PHE A 133 17.42 -4.99 -8.57
C PHE A 133 18.83 -5.12 -9.14
N PRO A 134 18.99 -5.39 -10.44
CA PRO A 134 20.28 -5.20 -11.10
C PRO A 134 20.79 -3.77 -10.89
N ASP A 135 22.09 -3.57 -10.83
CA ASP A 135 22.73 -2.23 -10.64
C ASP A 135 22.25 -1.18 -11.65
N THR A 136 21.79 -1.62 -12.82
CA THR A 136 21.24 -0.76 -13.88
C THR A 136 19.74 -0.48 -13.69
N ALA A 137 19.09 -1.05 -12.66
CA ALA A 137 17.66 -0.88 -12.46
C ALA A 137 17.34 0.53 -11.96
N ARG A 138 16.25 1.09 -12.49
CA ARG A 138 15.77 2.44 -12.12
C ARG A 138 15.16 2.51 -10.71
N VAL A 139 14.77 1.37 -10.14
CA VAL A 139 14.08 1.32 -8.85
C VAL A 139 14.95 1.82 -7.69
N PRO A 140 16.23 1.43 -7.55
CA PRO A 140 17.12 2.01 -6.56
C PRO A 140 17.18 3.55 -6.60
N ALA A 141 17.42 4.12 -7.77
CA ALA A 141 17.48 5.58 -7.92
C ALA A 141 16.17 6.29 -7.51
N ILE A 142 15.01 5.68 -7.80
CA ILE A 142 13.71 6.21 -7.36
C ILE A 142 13.58 6.18 -5.83
N PHE A 143 14.03 5.11 -5.18
CA PHE A 143 13.99 5.03 -3.71
C PHE A 143 14.98 5.99 -3.05
N GLU A 144 16.16 6.20 -3.62
CA GLU A 144 17.12 7.21 -3.15
C GLU A 144 16.52 8.62 -3.25
N GLU A 145 15.94 8.97 -4.41
CA GLU A 145 15.25 10.25 -4.59
C GLU A 145 14.07 10.41 -3.61
N LEU A 146 13.28 9.36 -3.40
CA LEU A 146 12.20 9.34 -2.42
C LEU A 146 12.70 9.59 -1.00
N VAL A 147 13.79 8.94 -0.62
CA VAL A 147 14.41 9.10 0.71
C VAL A 147 14.91 10.53 0.89
N ASP A 148 15.59 11.09 -0.10
CA ASP A 148 16.11 12.47 -0.04
C ASP A 148 14.98 13.50 0.06
N GLU A 149 13.90 13.33 -0.71
CA GLU A 149 12.73 14.20 -0.64
C GLU A 149 12.02 14.12 0.72
N LEU A 150 11.92 12.93 1.31
CA LEU A 150 11.30 12.73 2.62
C LEU A 150 12.20 13.18 3.80
N ARG A 151 13.51 13.22 3.60
CA ARG A 151 14.46 13.74 4.60
C ARG A 151 14.44 15.26 4.72
N THR A 152 14.13 15.95 3.63
CA THR A 152 14.10 17.42 3.58
C THR A 152 12.79 17.89 2.96
N PRO A 153 11.66 17.81 3.70
CA PRO A 153 10.35 18.15 3.15
C PRO A 153 10.25 19.59 2.68
N ARG A 154 9.71 19.77 1.48
CA ARG A 154 9.49 21.07 0.82
C ARG A 154 8.06 21.18 0.30
N PHE A 155 7.72 22.33 -0.25
CA PHE A 155 6.45 22.47 -0.97
C PHE A 155 6.36 21.42 -2.10
N GLY A 156 5.30 20.60 -2.09
CA GLY A 156 5.09 19.56 -3.09
C GLY A 156 5.68 18.18 -2.75
N THR A 157 6.44 18.00 -1.66
CA THR A 157 7.03 16.72 -1.22
C THR A 157 6.03 15.56 -1.26
N ARG A 158 4.81 15.78 -0.76
CA ARG A 158 3.77 14.73 -0.76
C ARG A 158 3.39 14.27 -2.17
N ALA A 159 3.25 15.21 -3.10
CA ALA A 159 2.91 14.89 -4.48
C ALA A 159 4.06 14.17 -5.17
N LEU A 160 5.30 14.66 -4.97
CA LEU A 160 6.50 14.04 -5.54
C LEU A 160 6.73 12.64 -4.99
N ALA A 161 6.65 12.44 -3.67
CA ALA A 161 6.76 11.13 -3.05
C ALA A 161 5.72 10.12 -3.57
N SER A 162 4.47 10.56 -3.74
CA SER A 162 3.42 9.71 -4.33
C SER A 162 3.73 9.33 -5.79
N ALA A 163 4.25 10.26 -6.59
CA ALA A 163 4.64 10.01 -7.97
C ALA A 163 5.83 9.03 -8.07
N LEU A 164 6.85 9.20 -7.22
CA LEU A 164 8.02 8.31 -7.14
C LEU A 164 7.61 6.89 -6.72
N LEU A 165 6.76 6.76 -5.70
CA LEU A 165 6.22 5.46 -5.30
C LEU A 165 5.40 4.79 -6.39
N LYS A 166 4.55 5.56 -7.08
CA LYS A 166 3.77 5.02 -8.19
C LYS A 166 4.69 4.51 -9.29
N GLN A 167 5.76 5.25 -9.62
CA GLN A 167 6.76 4.83 -10.59
C GLN A 167 7.47 3.54 -10.12
N ALA A 168 7.90 3.46 -8.86
CA ALA A 168 8.53 2.27 -8.29
C ALA A 168 7.60 1.05 -8.39
N PHE A 169 6.33 1.18 -7.99
CA PHE A 169 5.36 0.08 -8.09
C PHE A 169 5.11 -0.40 -9.52
N VAL A 170 5.03 0.51 -10.48
CA VAL A 170 4.89 0.11 -11.89
C VAL A 170 6.09 -0.73 -12.33
N LEU A 171 7.31 -0.34 -11.94
CA LEU A 171 8.53 -1.10 -12.27
C LEU A 171 8.61 -2.44 -11.54
N LEU A 172 8.22 -2.48 -10.25
CA LEU A 172 8.12 -3.71 -9.47
C LEU A 172 7.13 -4.70 -10.09
N ILE A 173 5.95 -4.22 -10.47
CA ILE A 173 4.92 -5.03 -11.14
C ILE A 173 5.44 -5.57 -12.48
N ARG A 174 6.12 -4.74 -13.28
CA ARG A 174 6.72 -5.18 -14.54
C ARG A 174 7.76 -6.29 -14.32
N ALA A 175 8.66 -6.11 -13.36
CA ALA A 175 9.67 -7.11 -13.01
C ALA A 175 9.02 -8.44 -12.61
N GLN A 176 8.03 -8.41 -11.71
CA GLN A 176 7.30 -9.61 -11.28
C GLN A 176 6.55 -10.32 -12.41
N LEU A 177 5.98 -9.57 -13.34
CA LEU A 177 5.30 -10.14 -14.51
C LEU A 177 6.29 -10.83 -15.47
N GLN A 178 7.53 -10.34 -15.55
CA GLN A 178 8.58 -10.93 -16.38
C GLN A 178 9.17 -12.21 -15.75
N ASP A 179 9.43 -12.18 -14.44
CA ASP A 179 10.09 -13.27 -13.72
C ASP A 179 9.16 -14.44 -13.36
N GLY A 180 7.87 -14.32 -13.63
CA GLY A 180 6.91 -15.39 -13.32
C GLY A 180 6.50 -15.46 -11.85
N GLY A 181 6.92 -14.52 -11.01
CA GLY A 181 6.63 -14.46 -9.58
C GLY A 181 5.14 -14.46 -9.25
N ALA A 182 4.77 -15.24 -8.21
CA ALA A 182 3.38 -15.54 -7.86
C ALA A 182 2.78 -14.64 -6.77
N ASP A 183 3.54 -13.71 -6.21
CA ASP A 183 3.25 -13.18 -4.88
C ASP A 183 2.29 -11.98 -4.84
N PHE A 184 1.96 -11.39 -5.99
CA PHE A 184 0.86 -10.44 -6.10
C PHE A 184 -0.38 -11.12 -6.68
N SER A 185 -1.18 -11.78 -5.86
CA SER A 185 -2.33 -12.59 -6.31
C SER A 185 -3.32 -11.82 -7.19
N TRP A 186 -3.55 -10.53 -6.93
CA TRP A 186 -4.41 -9.70 -7.76
C TRP A 186 -3.76 -9.28 -9.10
N ILE A 187 -2.40 -9.15 -9.16
CA ILE A 187 -1.68 -8.94 -10.43
C ILE A 187 -1.74 -10.21 -11.28
N LEU A 188 -1.76 -11.39 -10.63
CA LEU A 188 -2.01 -12.64 -11.33
C LEU A 188 -3.39 -12.64 -12.00
N SER A 189 -4.36 -11.91 -11.44
CA SER A 189 -5.66 -11.73 -12.07
C SER A 189 -5.57 -10.99 -13.40
N LEU A 190 -4.60 -10.09 -13.54
CA LEU A 190 -4.32 -9.42 -14.82
C LEU A 190 -3.71 -10.36 -15.87
N ARG A 191 -3.24 -11.55 -15.46
CA ARG A 191 -2.80 -12.60 -16.39
C ARG A 191 -3.97 -13.34 -17.05
N ASP A 192 -5.18 -13.29 -16.50
CA ASP A 192 -6.37 -13.78 -17.22
C ASP A 192 -6.89 -12.67 -18.15
N PRO A 193 -6.54 -12.70 -19.45
CA PRO A 193 -6.88 -11.62 -20.38
C PRO A 193 -8.40 -11.46 -20.58
N ARG A 194 -9.20 -12.46 -20.20
CA ARG A 194 -10.67 -12.43 -20.27
C ARG A 194 -11.22 -11.59 -19.13
N ILE A 195 -10.80 -11.87 -17.90
CA ILE A 195 -11.20 -11.09 -16.71
C ILE A 195 -10.67 -9.67 -16.80
N ALA A 196 -9.43 -9.52 -17.24
CA ALA A 196 -8.82 -8.21 -17.41
C ALA A 196 -9.58 -7.32 -18.43
N ARG A 197 -10.12 -7.88 -19.54
CA ARG A 197 -10.98 -7.13 -20.47
C ARG A 197 -12.27 -6.66 -19.82
N ALA A 198 -12.93 -7.54 -19.04
CA ALA A 198 -14.14 -7.18 -18.33
C ALA A 198 -13.89 -6.09 -17.27
N VAL A 199 -12.81 -6.20 -16.51
CA VAL A 199 -12.41 -5.18 -15.53
C VAL A 199 -12.07 -3.85 -16.20
N GLY A 200 -11.33 -3.87 -17.33
CA GLY A 200 -11.06 -2.69 -18.13
C GLY A 200 -12.34 -1.99 -18.58
N ALA A 201 -13.28 -2.75 -19.15
CA ALA A 201 -14.57 -2.21 -19.57
C ALA A 201 -15.39 -1.62 -18.41
N MET A 202 -15.36 -2.24 -17.22
CA MET A 202 -16.01 -1.67 -16.03
C MET A 202 -15.38 -0.34 -15.59
N ILE A 203 -14.06 -0.20 -15.74
CA ILE A 203 -13.34 1.03 -15.43
C ILE A 203 -13.68 2.11 -16.45
N ASP A 204 -13.65 1.78 -17.75
CA ASP A 204 -13.86 2.73 -18.84
C ASP A 204 -15.33 3.18 -18.97
N ALA A 205 -16.27 2.34 -18.54
CA ALA A 205 -17.72 2.63 -18.61
C ALA A 205 -18.13 3.89 -17.79
N GLY A 206 -17.26 4.39 -16.91
CA GLY A 206 -17.58 5.57 -16.12
C GLY A 206 -18.82 5.33 -15.25
N ASP A 207 -19.83 6.20 -15.39
CA ASP A 207 -21.08 6.11 -14.62
C ASP A 207 -22.08 5.09 -15.23
N GLU A 208 -21.78 4.58 -16.41
CA GLU A 208 -22.61 3.58 -17.07
C GLU A 208 -22.41 2.20 -16.43
N ARG A 209 -23.53 1.54 -16.17
CA ARG A 209 -23.52 0.22 -15.53
C ARG A 209 -23.56 -0.89 -16.56
N LEU A 210 -22.46 -1.61 -16.69
CA LEU A 210 -22.42 -2.79 -17.53
C LEU A 210 -23.13 -3.97 -16.84
N SER A 211 -23.99 -4.66 -17.57
CA SER A 211 -24.61 -5.88 -17.04
C SER A 211 -23.60 -7.01 -16.93
N THR A 212 -23.86 -7.95 -16.01
CA THR A 212 -23.00 -9.13 -15.87
C THR A 212 -22.96 -9.96 -17.16
N ASP A 213 -24.04 -9.95 -17.94
CA ASP A 213 -24.11 -10.65 -19.23
C ASP A 213 -23.18 -9.97 -20.25
N ALA A 214 -23.24 -8.64 -20.38
CA ALA A 214 -22.33 -7.89 -21.25
C ALA A 214 -20.83 -8.09 -20.85
N LEU A 215 -20.53 -8.14 -19.55
CA LEU A 215 -19.18 -8.43 -19.08
C LEU A 215 -18.76 -9.88 -19.39
N ALA A 216 -19.65 -10.84 -19.28
CA ALA A 216 -19.41 -12.23 -19.64
C ALA A 216 -19.14 -12.37 -21.15
N ASP A 217 -19.94 -11.70 -22.00
CA ASP A 217 -19.72 -11.65 -23.43
C ASP A 217 -18.39 -11.07 -23.83
N LEU A 218 -17.97 -9.94 -23.18
CA LEU A 218 -16.65 -9.34 -23.35
C LEU A 218 -15.52 -10.29 -22.93
N ALA A 219 -15.76 -11.10 -21.92
CA ALA A 219 -14.82 -12.13 -21.46
C ALA A 219 -14.80 -13.38 -22.35
N GLY A 220 -15.76 -13.54 -23.27
CA GLY A 220 -15.94 -14.73 -24.07
C GLY A 220 -16.33 -15.95 -23.21
N MET A 221 -17.20 -15.74 -22.21
CA MET A 221 -17.57 -16.76 -21.22
C MET A 221 -19.10 -16.78 -21.02
N SER A 222 -19.65 -17.94 -20.60
CA SER A 222 -21.01 -17.93 -20.05
C SER A 222 -21.05 -17.13 -18.73
N ARG A 223 -22.23 -16.56 -18.42
CA ARG A 223 -22.41 -15.78 -17.17
C ARG A 223 -21.93 -16.52 -15.92
N ALA A 224 -22.31 -17.79 -15.77
CA ALA A 224 -21.93 -18.59 -14.61
C ALA A 224 -20.42 -18.87 -14.55
N ALA A 225 -19.79 -19.13 -15.69
CA ALA A 225 -18.34 -19.33 -15.78
C ALA A 225 -17.60 -18.02 -15.48
N PHE A 226 -18.08 -16.90 -16.01
CA PHE A 226 -17.53 -15.57 -15.77
C PHE A 226 -17.59 -15.20 -14.28
N GLN A 227 -18.75 -15.33 -13.63
CA GLN A 227 -18.89 -14.99 -12.21
C GLN A 227 -17.95 -15.80 -11.32
N ARG A 228 -17.85 -17.12 -11.52
CA ARG A 228 -16.90 -17.97 -10.78
C ARG A 228 -15.47 -17.54 -11.04
N ARG A 229 -15.08 -17.41 -12.31
CA ARG A 229 -13.73 -17.05 -12.69
C ARG A 229 -13.35 -15.67 -12.20
N PHE A 230 -14.27 -14.70 -12.27
CA PHE A 230 -14.07 -13.36 -11.73
C PHE A 230 -13.81 -13.41 -10.22
N GLN A 231 -14.60 -14.15 -9.46
CA GLN A 231 -14.44 -14.30 -8.02
C GLN A 231 -13.13 -15.03 -7.66
N ASP A 232 -12.75 -16.10 -8.38
CA ASP A 232 -11.49 -16.82 -8.18
C ASP A 232 -10.29 -15.91 -8.41
N VAL A 233 -10.38 -15.04 -9.41
CA VAL A 233 -9.32 -14.17 -9.89
C VAL A 233 -9.22 -12.88 -9.07
N MET A 234 -10.36 -12.25 -8.77
CA MET A 234 -10.43 -10.95 -8.11
C MET A 234 -10.64 -11.04 -6.58
N GLY A 235 -10.93 -12.24 -6.06
CA GLY A 235 -11.24 -12.44 -4.64
C GLY A 235 -12.57 -11.85 -4.18
N VAL A 236 -13.33 -11.21 -5.10
CA VAL A 236 -14.61 -10.55 -4.80
C VAL A 236 -15.62 -10.81 -5.92
N THR A 237 -16.92 -10.66 -5.63
CA THR A 237 -17.95 -10.80 -6.67
C THR A 237 -17.92 -9.61 -7.64
N VAL A 238 -18.46 -9.81 -8.86
CA VAL A 238 -18.64 -8.73 -9.86
C VAL A 238 -19.43 -7.56 -9.27
N ALA A 239 -20.49 -7.86 -8.51
CA ALA A 239 -21.33 -6.83 -7.89
C ALA A 239 -20.58 -6.02 -6.81
N ASP A 240 -19.81 -6.69 -5.96
CA ASP A 240 -18.98 -6.01 -4.95
C ASP A 240 -17.91 -5.16 -5.59
N PHE A 241 -17.29 -5.64 -6.67
CA PHE A 241 -16.32 -4.88 -7.43
C PHE A 241 -16.94 -3.63 -8.06
N ASP A 242 -18.11 -3.74 -8.69
CA ASP A 242 -18.88 -2.60 -9.24
C ASP A 242 -19.19 -1.54 -8.16
N VAL A 243 -19.67 -1.99 -7.00
CA VAL A 243 -19.90 -1.08 -5.85
C VAL A 243 -18.62 -0.36 -5.44
N ARG A 244 -17.49 -1.06 -5.37
CA ARG A 244 -16.20 -0.46 -5.01
C ARG A 244 -15.76 0.59 -6.04
N LEU A 245 -15.89 0.30 -7.34
CA LEU A 245 -15.58 1.25 -8.41
C LEU A 245 -16.39 2.56 -8.28
N ARG A 246 -17.70 2.43 -8.05
CA ARG A 246 -18.59 3.59 -7.89
C ARG A 246 -18.24 4.42 -6.65
N LEU A 247 -17.96 3.77 -5.52
CA LEU A 247 -17.55 4.46 -4.31
C LEU A 247 -16.18 5.15 -4.46
N HIS A 248 -15.28 4.56 -5.24
CA HIS A 248 -14.01 5.21 -5.61
C HIS A 248 -14.24 6.50 -6.41
N ARG A 249 -15.07 6.45 -7.45
CA ARG A 249 -15.43 7.64 -8.23
C ARG A 249 -16.05 8.72 -7.35
N ALA A 250 -16.92 8.32 -6.41
CA ALA A 250 -17.45 9.26 -5.44
C ALA A 250 -16.37 9.90 -4.58
N ALA A 251 -15.36 9.14 -4.16
CA ALA A 251 -14.23 9.67 -3.39
C ALA A 251 -13.44 10.69 -4.21
N LEU A 252 -13.18 10.44 -5.50
CA LEU A 252 -12.55 11.40 -6.40
C LEU A 252 -13.40 12.67 -6.55
N LEU A 253 -14.69 12.53 -6.85
CA LEU A 253 -15.59 13.68 -6.99
C LEU A 253 -15.70 14.52 -5.69
N LEU A 254 -15.61 13.86 -4.52
CA LEU A 254 -15.58 14.56 -3.23
C LEU A 254 -14.32 15.41 -3.03
N VAL A 255 -13.19 15.01 -3.61
CA VAL A 255 -11.89 15.69 -3.51
C VAL A 255 -11.74 16.76 -4.58
N GLU A 256 -12.14 16.44 -5.82
CA GLU A 256 -11.87 17.24 -7.01
C GLU A 256 -12.96 18.29 -7.29
N THR A 257 -14.13 18.18 -6.65
CA THR A 257 -15.27 19.07 -6.92
C THR A 257 -15.98 19.51 -5.65
N ASP A 258 -16.68 20.64 -5.75
CA ASP A 258 -17.58 21.16 -4.70
C ASP A 258 -19.03 20.64 -4.84
N LEU A 259 -19.27 19.65 -5.66
CA LEU A 259 -20.60 19.08 -5.87
C LEU A 259 -21.21 18.63 -4.53
N PRO A 260 -22.50 18.93 -4.27
CA PRO A 260 -23.19 18.44 -3.09
C PRO A 260 -23.14 16.91 -3.01
N VAL A 261 -23.01 16.37 -1.80
CA VAL A 261 -22.94 14.90 -1.57
C VAL A 261 -24.13 14.15 -2.20
N GLY A 262 -25.32 14.78 -2.24
CA GLY A 262 -26.49 14.25 -2.91
C GLY A 262 -26.35 14.15 -4.43
N ALA A 263 -25.74 15.17 -5.06
CA ALA A 263 -25.46 15.18 -6.49
C ALA A 263 -24.43 14.11 -6.85
N ILE A 264 -23.37 13.95 -6.05
CA ILE A 264 -22.40 12.87 -6.22
C ILE A 264 -23.07 11.49 -6.10
N ALA A 265 -23.94 11.30 -5.07
CA ALA A 265 -24.68 10.05 -4.93
C ALA A 265 -25.49 9.71 -6.20
N SER A 266 -26.19 10.70 -6.76
CA SER A 266 -26.95 10.51 -8.02
C SER A 266 -26.05 10.24 -9.20
N ALA A 267 -24.93 10.95 -9.36
CA ALA A 267 -23.97 10.78 -10.45
C ALA A 267 -23.39 9.36 -10.51
N ILE A 268 -23.18 8.73 -9.35
CA ILE A 268 -22.64 7.36 -9.27
C ILE A 268 -23.74 6.28 -9.17
N GLY A 269 -25.01 6.64 -9.48
CA GLY A 269 -26.12 5.68 -9.61
C GLY A 269 -26.75 5.24 -8.29
N TYR A 270 -26.67 6.03 -7.19
CA TYR A 270 -27.44 5.80 -5.97
C TYR A 270 -28.77 6.56 -6.01
N SER A 271 -29.86 5.88 -5.67
CA SER A 271 -31.20 6.47 -5.62
C SER A 271 -31.42 7.40 -4.44
N SER A 272 -30.58 7.33 -3.39
CA SER A 272 -30.67 8.23 -2.25
C SER A 272 -29.30 8.53 -1.62
N ARG A 273 -29.15 9.77 -1.13
CA ARG A 273 -27.98 10.23 -0.37
C ARG A 273 -27.73 9.36 0.87
N SER A 274 -28.80 8.95 1.58
CA SER A 274 -28.66 8.15 2.81
C SER A 274 -28.13 6.76 2.53
N HIS A 275 -28.56 6.13 1.46
CA HIS A 275 -28.07 4.82 1.04
C HIS A 275 -26.59 4.90 0.62
N PHE A 276 -26.25 5.91 -0.19
CA PHE A 276 -24.86 6.20 -0.56
C PHE A 276 -23.97 6.42 0.68
N SER A 277 -24.37 7.31 1.61
CA SER A 277 -23.54 7.63 2.79
C SER A 277 -23.29 6.41 3.67
N ARG A 278 -24.28 5.51 3.82
CA ARG A 278 -24.08 4.23 4.54
C ARG A 278 -23.10 3.31 3.84
N ALA A 279 -23.24 3.15 2.52
CA ALA A 279 -22.34 2.34 1.71
C ALA A 279 -20.91 2.89 1.73
N PHE A 280 -20.78 4.20 1.57
CA PHE A 280 -19.49 4.91 1.63
C PHE A 280 -18.79 4.75 2.99
N ARG A 281 -19.53 4.96 4.10
CA ARG A 281 -18.99 4.75 5.45
C ARG A 281 -18.60 3.29 5.69
N LYS A 282 -19.41 2.33 5.23
CA LYS A 282 -19.08 0.91 5.34
C LYS A 282 -17.78 0.56 4.61
N ALA A 283 -17.54 1.16 3.45
CA ALA A 283 -16.38 0.87 2.60
C ALA A 283 -15.13 1.65 3.01
N LEU A 284 -15.25 2.93 3.41
CA LEU A 284 -14.14 3.85 3.65
C LEU A 284 -13.96 4.25 5.12
N GLY A 285 -14.82 3.75 6.02
CA GLY A 285 -14.74 3.98 7.46
C GLY A 285 -15.26 5.36 7.92
N VAL A 286 -15.48 6.31 7.01
CA VAL A 286 -15.88 7.69 7.31
C VAL A 286 -17.04 8.15 6.42
N ASP A 287 -17.79 9.14 6.89
CA ASP A 287 -18.87 9.76 6.08
C ASP A 287 -18.31 10.60 4.92
N PRO A 288 -19.03 10.68 3.78
CA PRO A 288 -18.59 11.46 2.61
C PRO A 288 -18.24 12.91 2.93
N SER A 289 -19.04 13.59 3.78
CA SER A 289 -18.78 14.98 4.16
C SER A 289 -17.53 15.14 5.04
N ARG A 290 -17.25 14.15 5.90
CA ARG A 290 -16.03 14.12 6.70
C ARG A 290 -14.83 13.82 5.80
N PHE A 291 -14.94 12.83 4.92
CA PHE A 291 -13.90 12.49 3.93
C PHE A 291 -13.46 13.73 3.14
N ARG A 292 -14.40 14.55 2.63
CA ARG A 292 -14.07 15.81 1.94
C ARG A 292 -13.28 16.77 2.80
N ARG A 293 -13.71 17.00 4.05
CA ARG A 293 -13.03 17.93 4.97
C ARG A 293 -11.62 17.47 5.31
N ASP A 294 -11.46 16.18 5.62
CA ASP A 294 -10.18 15.61 6.03
C ASP A 294 -9.16 15.66 4.89
N GLN A 295 -9.60 15.52 3.63
CA GLN A 295 -8.76 15.72 2.44
C GLN A 295 -8.39 17.18 2.18
N ALA A 296 -9.30 18.13 2.47
CA ALA A 296 -9.06 19.57 2.30
C ALA A 296 -8.09 20.15 3.35
N SER A 297 -8.02 19.55 4.53
CA SER A 297 -7.18 20.02 5.65
C SER A 297 -5.71 19.56 5.62
N GLY A 298 -5.32 18.74 4.64
CA GLY A 298 -3.90 18.42 4.35
C GLY A 298 -3.14 17.74 5.49
N GLU A 299 -3.64 16.63 6.03
CA GLU A 299 -3.08 15.93 7.20
C GLU A 299 -1.78 15.15 6.92
N ILE A 300 -0.65 15.85 6.73
CA ILE A 300 0.69 15.23 6.88
C ILE A 300 0.99 14.95 8.36
N LEU A 301 0.48 15.77 9.27
CA LEU A 301 0.70 15.65 10.73
C LEU A 301 -0.10 14.52 11.39
N SER A 302 -1.20 14.09 10.81
CA SER A 302 -1.99 12.97 11.34
C SER A 302 -1.30 11.63 11.11
N SER A 303 -0.70 11.41 9.94
CA SER A 303 -0.01 10.16 9.60
C SER A 303 1.19 9.87 10.51
N VAL A 304 1.97 10.88 10.88
CA VAL A 304 3.09 10.72 11.84
C VAL A 304 2.56 10.48 13.25
N LYS A 305 1.49 11.19 13.66
CA LYS A 305 0.82 10.96 14.96
C LYS A 305 0.17 9.58 15.03
N ASP A 306 -0.48 9.12 13.95
CA ASP A 306 -1.09 7.79 13.87
C ASP A 306 -0.05 6.68 13.85
N PHE A 307 1.10 6.88 13.18
CA PHE A 307 2.26 6.01 13.25
C PHE A 307 2.83 5.94 14.67
N ILE A 308 3.09 7.08 15.29
CA ILE A 308 3.55 7.16 16.67
C ILE A 308 2.52 6.55 17.62
N SER A 309 1.23 6.82 17.43
CA SER A 309 0.15 6.25 18.25
C SER A 309 -0.01 4.74 18.06
N ALA A 310 0.11 4.23 16.83
CA ALA A 310 0.08 2.78 16.57
C ALA A 310 1.32 2.07 17.13
N LEU A 311 2.46 2.73 17.09
CA LEU A 311 3.67 2.28 17.77
C LEU A 311 3.50 2.32 19.29
N LEU A 312 2.91 3.37 19.88
CA LEU A 312 2.74 3.55 21.32
C LEU A 312 1.63 2.68 21.91
N HIS A 313 0.66 2.26 21.12
CA HIS A 313 -0.49 1.48 21.57
C HIS A 313 -0.72 0.28 20.64
N PRO A 314 0.18 -0.72 20.64
CA PRO A 314 -0.02 -1.93 19.83
C PRO A 314 -1.35 -2.58 20.26
N PRO A 315 -2.16 -3.11 19.32
CA PRO A 315 -3.36 -3.85 19.67
C PRO A 315 -2.97 -5.00 20.58
N LYS A 316 -3.62 -5.08 21.77
CA LYS A 316 -3.41 -6.18 22.71
C LYS A 316 -3.57 -7.50 21.94
N ALA A 317 -2.55 -8.35 21.97
CA ALA A 317 -2.62 -9.69 21.43
C ALA A 317 -3.88 -10.35 22.01
N LYS A 318 -4.78 -10.83 21.16
CA LYS A 318 -5.90 -11.66 21.62
C LYS A 318 -5.27 -12.88 22.28
N SER A 319 -5.47 -13.01 23.60
CA SER A 319 -5.15 -14.23 24.31
C SER A 319 -5.81 -15.39 23.58
N ALA A 320 -5.02 -16.39 23.21
CA ALA A 320 -5.55 -17.63 22.67
C ALA A 320 -6.55 -18.19 23.70
N PRO A 321 -7.70 -18.72 23.28
CA PRO A 321 -8.57 -19.44 24.19
C PRO A 321 -7.85 -20.70 24.68
N GLU A 322 -7.91 -20.94 25.99
CA GLU A 322 -7.48 -22.17 26.64
C GLU A 322 -8.21 -23.41 26.10
#